data_0ddeb21a883c53dac14b260363962c74
#
_entry.id   0ddeb21a883c53dac14b260363962c74
#
_cell.length_a   1.000
_cell.length_b   1.000
_cell.length_c   1.000
_cell.angle_alpha   90.00
_cell.angle_beta   90.00
_cell.angle_gamma   90.00
#
_symmetry.space_group_name_H-M   'P 1'
#
loop_
_entity.id
_entity.type
_entity.pdbx_description
1 polymer ?
#
loop_
_entity_poly.entity_id
_entity_poly.type
_entity_poly.pdbx_seq_one_letter_code
_entity_poly.pdbx_strand_id
1 'polypeptide(L)'
;MLHDFICKNCGAQMNVNTDRSKATCDYCGNVIYLDNRSDEQKAYEINKGRLKAQAEYDELTYARAKKQEKEAKHKRRRRTIIIRFVVFCIFVLPIIIAISAGILFYTNMPNEDAFSLVKVSFSGMDGKGVPSLELVDNELTQSLSLSDFDYTFDKKKDLWNDDTIVLRIETNVVNVNGDFDCIKLSGGSRKYKVSGLSTYVADINTLSDKTCSIIEEASSDVFVSQKQYSSKASYDNRVRVGMYLRFKKGTNLLYDVYKVTYKYTIAYCAVYYEDLFVKSDGSIVWNDRGLSGNMIWCEGYKVLSGYPSLNACIDKLHATEDESWVYTERIFG
;
A
#
# COMPACT_ATOMS: atom_id res chain seq x y z
N MET A 1 -84.02 30.96 -81.92
CA MET A 1 -85.44 30.68 -81.67
C MET A 1 -86.03 31.79 -80.79
N LEU A 2 -87.23 32.30 -81.04
CA LEU A 2 -87.90 33.22 -80.16
C LEU A 2 -88.77 32.45 -79.23
N HIS A 3 -88.58 32.70 -77.92
CA HIS A 3 -89.41 32.08 -76.88
C HIS A 3 -90.14 33.15 -76.11
N ASP A 4 -91.39 32.90 -75.77
CA ASP A 4 -92.22 33.78 -74.99
C ASP A 4 -91.86 33.73 -73.51
N PHE A 5 -91.36 34.82 -72.96
CA PHE A 5 -91.06 34.99 -71.52
C PHE A 5 -91.98 36.04 -70.90
N ILE A 6 -92.36 35.83 -69.70
CA ILE A 6 -93.15 36.82 -68.95
C ILE A 6 -92.18 37.63 -68.06
N CYS A 7 -92.16 38.95 -68.21
CA CYS A 7 -91.32 39.81 -67.36
C CYS A 7 -91.75 39.71 -65.89
N LYS A 8 -90.81 39.23 -65.05
CA LYS A 8 -91.08 39.06 -63.59
C LYS A 8 -91.39 40.38 -62.88
N ASN A 9 -91.04 41.51 -63.42
CA ASN A 9 -91.25 42.83 -62.81
C ASN A 9 -92.61 43.45 -63.12
N CYS A 10 -93.10 43.32 -64.33
CA CYS A 10 -94.38 44.00 -64.78
C CYS A 10 -95.39 43.04 -65.36
N GLY A 11 -95.10 41.74 -65.49
CA GLY A 11 -96.04 40.75 -66.06
C GLY A 11 -96.22 40.81 -67.60
N ALA A 12 -95.56 41.72 -68.31
CA ALA A 12 -95.66 41.80 -69.71
C ALA A 12 -95.00 40.59 -70.42
N GLN A 13 -95.62 40.19 -71.57
CA GLN A 13 -95.09 39.16 -72.42
C GLN A 13 -93.86 39.68 -73.21
N MET A 14 -92.77 39.01 -73.20
CA MET A 14 -91.56 39.41 -73.89
C MET A 14 -91.16 38.34 -74.94
N ASN A 15 -90.87 38.78 -76.07
CA ASN A 15 -90.25 37.88 -77.09
C ASN A 15 -88.76 37.97 -76.96
N VAL A 16 -88.17 36.93 -76.42
CA VAL A 16 -86.75 36.89 -76.14
C VAL A 16 -86.01 36.01 -77.14
N ASN A 17 -85.04 36.63 -77.80
CA ASN A 17 -84.11 35.83 -78.60
C ASN A 17 -83.06 35.17 -77.71
N THR A 18 -83.12 33.86 -77.63
CA THR A 18 -82.28 33.06 -76.79
C THR A 18 -80.78 33.02 -77.21
N ASP A 19 -80.51 33.56 -78.43
CA ASP A 19 -79.11 33.70 -78.89
C ASP A 19 -78.41 34.92 -78.31
N ARG A 20 -79.15 35.74 -77.55
CA ARG A 20 -78.55 36.90 -76.83
C ARG A 20 -78.41 36.62 -75.34
N SER A 21 -77.35 37.09 -74.77
CA SER A 21 -77.04 36.85 -73.30
C SER A 21 -77.91 37.74 -72.36
N LYS A 22 -78.64 38.68 -72.88
CA LYS A 22 -79.57 39.59 -72.18
C LYS A 22 -80.75 39.98 -73.00
N ALA A 23 -81.88 40.15 -72.37
CA ALA A 23 -83.10 40.72 -72.96
C ALA A 23 -83.60 41.85 -72.07
N THR A 24 -84.09 42.90 -72.69
CA THR A 24 -84.68 44.06 -71.98
C THR A 24 -86.18 44.06 -72.21
N CYS A 25 -87.00 44.30 -71.21
CA CYS A 25 -88.44 44.40 -71.32
C CYS A 25 -88.82 45.73 -71.90
N ASP A 26 -89.48 45.72 -73.04
CA ASP A 26 -89.88 46.91 -73.75
C ASP A 26 -90.91 47.78 -72.99
N TYR A 27 -91.58 47.20 -71.96
CA TYR A 27 -92.55 47.87 -71.14
C TYR A 27 -92.03 48.58 -69.92
N CYS A 28 -91.09 47.96 -69.20
CA CYS A 28 -90.61 48.47 -67.93
C CYS A 28 -89.08 48.65 -67.86
N GLY A 29 -88.35 48.34 -68.95
CA GLY A 29 -86.90 48.48 -69.04
C GLY A 29 -86.13 47.46 -68.23
N ASN A 30 -86.79 46.50 -67.56
CA ASN A 30 -86.09 45.50 -66.78
C ASN A 30 -85.20 44.58 -67.65
N VAL A 31 -84.00 44.33 -67.26
CA VAL A 31 -83.03 43.53 -67.99
C VAL A 31 -82.96 42.15 -67.38
N ILE A 32 -83.21 41.13 -68.20
CA ILE A 32 -83.08 39.73 -67.87
C ILE A 32 -81.82 39.20 -68.54
N TYR A 33 -80.97 38.57 -67.73
CA TYR A 33 -79.79 37.89 -68.24
C TYR A 33 -80.13 36.46 -68.54
N LEU A 34 -79.82 35.95 -69.71
CA LEU A 34 -80.08 34.63 -70.19
C LEU A 34 -78.79 33.78 -70.03
N ASP A 35 -78.87 32.74 -69.36
CA ASP A 35 -77.73 31.79 -69.26
C ASP A 35 -77.77 30.82 -70.45
N ASN A 36 -77.17 31.23 -71.57
CA ASN A 36 -77.14 30.51 -72.81
C ASN A 36 -76.08 29.36 -72.81
N ARG A 37 -75.43 29.09 -71.70
CA ARG A 37 -74.50 28.02 -71.61
C ARG A 37 -75.19 26.68 -71.69
N SER A 38 -74.61 25.75 -72.48
CA SER A 38 -75.12 24.37 -72.56
C SER A 38 -75.05 23.69 -71.20
N ASP A 39 -75.92 22.70 -70.98
CA ASP A 39 -75.89 21.95 -69.72
C ASP A 39 -74.59 21.25 -69.53
N GLU A 40 -73.87 20.88 -70.57
CA GLU A 40 -72.48 20.34 -70.51
C GLU A 40 -71.50 21.39 -70.05
N GLN A 41 -71.62 22.67 -70.51
CA GLN A 41 -70.77 23.76 -70.07
C GLN A 41 -71.00 24.09 -68.61
N LYS A 42 -72.22 24.04 -68.11
CA LYS A 42 -72.53 24.25 -66.68
C LYS A 42 -72.00 23.12 -65.85
N ALA A 43 -72.14 21.86 -66.28
CA ALA A 43 -71.60 20.67 -65.62
C ALA A 43 -70.08 20.71 -65.57
N TYR A 44 -69.42 21.21 -66.66
CA TYR A 44 -67.96 21.32 -66.69
C TYR A 44 -67.46 22.36 -65.67
N GLU A 45 -68.10 23.57 -65.59
CA GLU A 45 -67.70 24.61 -64.68
C GLU A 45 -67.93 24.18 -63.19
N ILE A 46 -69.04 23.50 -62.89
CA ILE A 46 -69.32 22.95 -61.56
C ILE A 46 -68.26 21.89 -61.18
N ASN A 47 -67.95 20.99 -62.11
CA ASN A 47 -66.89 19.98 -61.87
C ASN A 47 -65.53 20.63 -61.71
N LYS A 48 -65.15 21.64 -62.50
CA LYS A 48 -63.92 22.40 -62.41
C LYS A 48 -63.81 23.10 -61.03
N GLY A 49 -64.94 23.74 -60.61
CA GLY A 49 -65.03 24.38 -59.30
C GLY A 49 -64.83 23.35 -58.15
N ARG A 50 -65.51 22.19 -58.29
CA ARG A 50 -65.37 21.09 -57.26
C ARG A 50 -63.97 20.54 -57.23
N LEU A 51 -63.29 20.28 -58.33
CA LEU A 51 -61.92 19.83 -58.39
C LEU A 51 -60.94 20.83 -57.76
N LYS A 52 -61.12 22.15 -58.02
CA LYS A 52 -60.34 23.19 -57.37
C LYS A 52 -60.51 23.19 -55.83
N ALA A 53 -61.77 23.16 -55.39
CA ALA A 53 -62.09 23.14 -53.97
C ALA A 53 -61.52 21.88 -53.29
N GLN A 54 -61.57 20.75 -53.99
CA GLN A 54 -60.94 19.48 -53.50
C GLN A 54 -59.45 19.63 -53.40
N ALA A 55 -58.75 20.16 -54.41
CA ALA A 55 -57.33 20.40 -54.40
C ALA A 55 -56.89 21.35 -53.29
N GLU A 56 -57.59 22.45 -53.05
CA GLU A 56 -57.32 23.36 -51.92
C GLU A 56 -57.54 22.70 -50.57
N TYR A 57 -58.59 21.88 -50.44
CA TYR A 57 -58.85 21.13 -49.22
C TYR A 57 -57.73 20.11 -48.96
N ASP A 58 -57.29 19.37 -49.96
CA ASP A 58 -56.20 18.38 -49.85
C ASP A 58 -54.88 19.08 -49.51
N GLU A 59 -54.56 20.22 -50.09
CA GLU A 59 -53.38 21.01 -49.75
C GLU A 59 -53.40 21.51 -48.30
N LEU A 60 -54.54 22.06 -47.86
CA LEU A 60 -54.71 22.48 -46.46
C LEU A 60 -54.60 21.33 -45.46
N THR A 61 -55.18 20.18 -45.79
CA THR A 61 -55.09 18.97 -44.91
C THR A 61 -53.68 18.45 -44.87
N TYR A 62 -52.98 18.42 -45.99
CA TYR A 62 -51.56 18.03 -46.03
C TYR A 62 -50.67 19.01 -45.22
N ALA A 63 -50.88 20.30 -45.38
CA ALA A 63 -50.14 21.32 -44.61
C ALA A 63 -50.38 21.21 -43.11
N ARG A 64 -51.63 20.95 -42.70
CA ARG A 64 -51.97 20.69 -41.26
C ARG A 64 -51.30 19.39 -40.72
N ALA A 65 -51.39 18.34 -41.51
CA ALA A 65 -50.73 17.05 -41.11
C ALA A 65 -49.21 17.24 -40.98
N LYS A 66 -48.57 17.92 -41.93
CA LYS A 66 -47.12 18.22 -41.88
C LYS A 66 -46.73 19.07 -40.67
N LYS A 67 -47.56 20.07 -40.31
CA LYS A 67 -47.37 20.90 -39.12
C LYS A 67 -47.50 20.07 -37.85
N GLN A 68 -48.50 19.22 -37.74
CA GLN A 68 -48.71 18.34 -36.60
C GLN A 68 -47.56 17.34 -36.44
N GLU A 69 -47.05 16.79 -37.56
CA GLU A 69 -45.89 15.89 -37.52
C GLU A 69 -44.62 16.57 -36.99
N LYS A 70 -44.38 17.83 -37.45
CA LYS A 70 -43.26 18.64 -36.96
C LYS A 70 -43.38 18.91 -35.44
N GLU A 71 -44.55 19.27 -34.98
CA GLU A 71 -44.83 19.54 -33.57
C GLU A 71 -44.68 18.26 -32.73
N ALA A 72 -45.17 17.13 -33.23
CA ALA A 72 -45.01 15.82 -32.57
C ALA A 72 -43.53 15.41 -32.49
N LYS A 73 -42.75 15.59 -33.54
CA LYS A 73 -41.28 15.34 -33.55
C LYS A 73 -40.57 16.25 -32.54
N HIS A 74 -40.97 17.53 -32.46
CA HIS A 74 -40.39 18.47 -31.51
C HIS A 74 -40.71 18.09 -30.04
N LYS A 75 -41.97 17.71 -29.77
CA LYS A 75 -42.38 17.20 -28.45
C LYS A 75 -41.63 15.93 -28.06
N ARG A 76 -41.44 14.97 -28.99
CA ARG A 76 -40.66 13.76 -28.73
C ARG A 76 -39.19 14.09 -28.41
N ARG A 77 -38.54 14.97 -29.19
CA ARG A 77 -37.17 15.42 -28.92
C ARG A 77 -37.05 16.09 -27.56
N ARG A 78 -37.94 16.98 -27.18
CA ARG A 78 -37.95 17.62 -25.85
C ARG A 78 -38.10 16.60 -24.74
N ARG A 79 -39.03 15.64 -24.85
CA ARG A 79 -39.19 14.57 -23.88
C ARG A 79 -37.90 13.73 -23.72
N THR A 80 -37.26 13.36 -24.83
CA THR A 80 -36.00 12.59 -24.80
C THR A 80 -34.88 13.37 -24.11
N ILE A 81 -34.75 14.66 -24.36
CA ILE A 81 -33.76 15.53 -23.71
C ILE A 81 -34.05 15.63 -22.20
N ILE A 82 -35.32 15.84 -21.83
CA ILE A 82 -35.71 15.90 -20.41
C ILE A 82 -35.41 14.57 -19.70
N ILE A 83 -35.75 13.43 -20.30
CA ILE A 83 -35.49 12.12 -19.73
C ILE A 83 -33.97 11.92 -19.55
N ARG A 84 -33.16 12.23 -20.55
CA ARG A 84 -31.70 12.14 -20.46
C ARG A 84 -31.13 13.05 -19.36
N PHE A 85 -31.65 14.26 -19.24
CA PHE A 85 -31.25 15.21 -18.21
C PHE A 85 -31.63 14.70 -16.80
N VAL A 86 -32.84 14.16 -16.63
CA VAL A 86 -33.31 13.58 -15.37
C VAL A 86 -32.44 12.37 -14.98
N VAL A 87 -32.14 11.47 -15.92
CA VAL A 87 -31.25 10.34 -15.69
C VAL A 87 -29.85 10.81 -15.27
N PHE A 88 -29.31 11.81 -15.94
CA PHE A 88 -28.03 12.42 -15.60
C PHE A 88 -28.04 12.99 -14.16
N CYS A 89 -29.07 13.79 -13.84
CA CYS A 89 -29.18 14.39 -12.50
C CYS A 89 -29.35 13.36 -11.36
N ILE A 90 -30.09 12.28 -11.63
CA ILE A 90 -30.39 11.27 -10.59
C ILE A 90 -29.23 10.27 -10.41
N PHE A 91 -28.58 9.85 -11.49
CA PHE A 91 -27.60 8.76 -11.43
C PHE A 91 -26.15 9.21 -11.60
N VAL A 92 -25.88 10.13 -12.52
CA VAL A 92 -24.49 10.50 -12.85
C VAL A 92 -23.98 11.63 -11.95
N LEU A 93 -24.78 12.66 -11.75
CA LEU A 93 -24.37 13.82 -10.95
C LEU A 93 -24.02 13.47 -9.49
N PRO A 94 -24.78 12.62 -8.75
CA PRO A 94 -24.43 12.23 -7.41
C PRO A 94 -23.10 11.45 -7.34
N ILE A 95 -22.82 10.62 -8.34
CA ILE A 95 -21.55 9.89 -8.42
C ILE A 95 -20.38 10.85 -8.59
N ILE A 96 -20.52 11.85 -9.47
CA ILE A 96 -19.48 12.87 -9.68
C ILE A 96 -19.27 13.66 -8.39
N ILE A 97 -20.33 14.05 -7.69
CA ILE A 97 -20.25 14.76 -6.41
C ILE A 97 -19.54 13.90 -5.36
N ALA A 98 -19.90 12.62 -5.24
CA ALA A 98 -19.28 11.71 -4.28
C ALA A 98 -17.77 11.52 -4.54
N ILE A 99 -17.39 11.33 -5.81
CA ILE A 99 -15.97 11.23 -6.21
C ILE A 99 -15.24 12.54 -5.89
N SER A 100 -15.84 13.69 -6.25
CA SER A 100 -15.23 15.00 -5.99
C SER A 100 -15.06 15.27 -4.48
N ALA A 101 -16.07 14.93 -3.68
CA ALA A 101 -16.00 15.02 -2.23
C ALA A 101 -14.92 14.09 -1.64
N GLY A 102 -14.81 12.87 -2.15
CA GLY A 102 -13.76 11.93 -1.76
C GLY A 102 -12.36 12.44 -2.06
N ILE A 103 -12.16 13.02 -3.26
CA ILE A 103 -10.86 13.63 -3.62
C ILE A 103 -10.56 14.83 -2.71
N LEU A 104 -11.52 15.71 -2.47
CA LEU A 104 -11.33 16.86 -1.57
C LEU A 104 -11.03 16.42 -0.13
N PHE A 105 -11.71 15.40 0.36
CA PHE A 105 -11.42 14.82 1.68
C PHE A 105 -9.98 14.30 1.74
N TYR A 106 -9.57 13.49 0.77
CA TYR A 106 -8.23 12.92 0.72
C TYR A 106 -7.11 13.98 0.61
N THR A 107 -7.33 15.05 -0.17
CA THR A 107 -6.34 16.13 -0.36
C THR A 107 -6.21 17.05 0.85
N ASN A 108 -7.27 17.22 1.62
CA ASN A 108 -7.28 18.05 2.83
C ASN A 108 -6.97 17.27 4.12
N MET A 109 -6.74 15.97 4.03
CA MET A 109 -6.39 15.13 5.17
C MET A 109 -5.06 15.59 5.78
N PRO A 110 -4.94 15.69 7.12
CA PRO A 110 -3.65 15.94 7.76
C PRO A 110 -2.61 14.93 7.28
N ASN A 111 -1.42 15.43 6.98
CA ASN A 111 -0.35 14.64 6.39
C ASN A 111 0.86 14.64 7.31
N GLU A 112 1.22 13.46 7.80
CA GLU A 112 2.35 13.24 8.70
C GLU A 112 3.46 12.44 8.01
N ASP A 113 4.70 12.78 8.26
CA ASP A 113 5.84 11.98 7.80
C ASP A 113 5.93 10.69 8.62
N ALA A 114 5.63 9.54 8.01
CA ALA A 114 5.68 8.24 8.66
C ALA A 114 7.05 7.95 9.33
N PHE A 115 8.14 8.50 8.77
CA PHE A 115 9.48 8.34 9.35
C PHE A 115 9.72 9.17 10.61
N SER A 116 8.91 10.18 10.89
CA SER A 116 8.98 10.96 12.15
C SER A 116 8.33 10.23 13.31
N LEU A 117 7.46 9.27 13.01
CA LEU A 117 6.67 8.50 13.99
C LEU A 117 7.32 7.17 14.36
N VAL A 118 8.40 6.78 13.67
CA VAL A 118 9.07 5.51 13.89
C VAL A 118 10.55 5.69 14.17
N LYS A 119 11.09 4.76 14.97
CA LYS A 119 12.51 4.65 15.29
C LYS A 119 13.02 3.30 14.80
N VAL A 120 14.11 3.32 14.03
CA VAL A 120 14.82 2.10 13.64
C VAL A 120 15.89 1.81 14.69
N SER A 121 15.88 0.58 15.18
CA SER A 121 16.92 0.08 16.08
C SER A 121 17.52 -1.22 15.50
N PHE A 122 18.71 -1.56 15.98
CA PHE A 122 19.43 -2.74 15.54
C PHE A 122 19.80 -3.57 16.77
N SER A 123 19.65 -4.88 16.66
CA SER A 123 19.98 -5.79 17.73
C SER A 123 20.70 -7.03 17.19
N GLY A 124 21.36 -7.75 18.08
CA GLY A 124 22.12 -8.95 17.72
C GLY A 124 23.63 -8.71 17.66
N MET A 125 24.32 -9.66 17.04
CA MET A 125 25.76 -9.65 16.88
C MET A 125 26.15 -9.10 15.51
N ASP A 126 27.31 -8.54 15.43
CA ASP A 126 27.93 -8.07 14.17
C ASP A 126 28.02 -9.24 13.18
N GLY A 127 27.38 -9.08 12.02
CA GLY A 127 27.19 -10.14 11.03
C GLY A 127 25.96 -11.04 11.21
N LYS A 128 25.25 -10.93 12.35
CA LYS A 128 23.97 -11.60 12.61
C LYS A 128 22.91 -10.60 13.09
N GLY A 129 23.14 -9.32 12.87
CA GLY A 129 22.23 -8.25 13.27
C GLY A 129 20.89 -8.30 12.54
N VAL A 130 19.86 -7.85 13.25
CA VAL A 130 18.50 -7.69 12.71
C VAL A 130 18.01 -6.28 12.97
N PRO A 131 17.29 -5.65 12.02
CA PRO A 131 16.64 -4.37 12.22
C PRO A 131 15.30 -4.57 12.92
N SER A 132 14.90 -3.63 13.73
CA SER A 132 13.56 -3.52 14.31
C SER A 132 13.03 -2.11 14.14
N LEU A 133 11.71 -2.00 14.09
CA LEU A 133 10.98 -0.74 14.03
C LEU A 133 10.18 -0.59 15.30
N GLU A 134 10.21 0.59 15.89
CA GLU A 134 9.46 0.94 17.09
C GLU A 134 8.76 2.27 16.86
N LEU A 135 7.60 2.47 17.48
CA LEU A 135 6.95 3.78 17.48
C LEU A 135 7.69 4.73 18.42
N VAL A 136 7.82 5.97 17.99
CA VAL A 136 8.30 7.06 18.85
C VAL A 136 7.18 7.40 19.83
N ASP A 137 7.48 7.56 21.11
CA ASP A 137 6.48 7.92 22.13
C ASP A 137 6.07 9.40 21.97
N ASN A 138 4.88 9.63 21.43
CA ASN A 138 4.22 10.94 21.33
C ASN A 138 2.69 10.78 21.33
N GLU A 139 1.93 11.88 21.43
CA GLU A 139 0.47 11.84 21.51
C GLU A 139 -0.17 11.12 20.31
N LEU A 140 0.35 11.33 19.12
CA LEU A 140 -0.18 10.71 17.90
C LEU A 140 0.07 9.20 17.88
N THR A 141 1.27 8.75 18.26
CA THR A 141 1.63 7.32 18.24
C THR A 141 0.95 6.50 19.31
N GLN A 142 0.39 7.13 20.36
CA GLN A 142 -0.44 6.42 21.35
C GLN A 142 -1.72 5.85 20.76
N SER A 143 -2.19 6.42 19.66
CA SER A 143 -3.37 5.93 18.92
C SER A 143 -3.01 5.04 17.73
N LEU A 144 -1.73 4.83 17.45
CA LEU A 144 -1.22 4.05 16.33
C LEU A 144 -0.57 2.75 16.80
N SER A 145 -0.53 1.77 15.90
CA SER A 145 0.22 0.53 16.07
C SER A 145 1.18 0.32 14.90
N LEU A 146 2.18 -0.55 15.07
CA LEU A 146 3.09 -0.88 13.96
C LEU A 146 2.37 -1.51 12.76
N SER A 147 1.20 -2.12 12.97
CA SER A 147 0.37 -2.67 11.88
C SER A 147 -0.26 -1.62 10.97
N ASP A 148 -0.29 -0.37 11.41
CA ASP A 148 -0.78 0.76 10.60
C ASP A 148 0.26 1.24 9.58
N PHE A 149 1.50 0.76 9.71
CA PHE A 149 2.60 1.08 8.81
C PHE A 149 2.89 -0.13 7.90
N ASP A 150 2.64 0.03 6.62
CA ASP A 150 3.11 -0.94 5.63
C ASP A 150 4.57 -0.66 5.32
N TYR A 151 5.47 -1.44 5.94
CA TYR A 151 6.89 -1.20 5.87
C TYR A 151 7.71 -2.42 5.49
N THR A 152 8.85 -2.18 4.88
CA THR A 152 9.81 -3.22 4.51
C THR A 152 11.25 -2.74 4.67
N PHE A 153 12.12 -3.64 5.14
CA PHE A 153 13.56 -3.47 5.07
C PHE A 153 14.11 -4.25 3.86
N ASP A 154 15.04 -3.65 3.14
CA ASP A 154 15.76 -4.30 2.03
C ASP A 154 16.66 -5.46 2.50
N LYS A 155 17.18 -5.38 3.75
CA LYS A 155 17.95 -6.42 4.43
C LYS A 155 17.39 -6.64 5.83
N LYS A 156 16.94 -7.86 6.13
CA LYS A 156 16.22 -8.19 7.38
C LYS A 156 17.05 -8.98 8.38
N LYS A 157 18.24 -9.44 8.02
CA LYS A 157 19.14 -10.24 8.86
C LYS A 157 20.57 -10.15 8.35
N ASP A 158 21.49 -10.73 9.09
CA ASP A 158 22.91 -10.83 8.76
C ASP A 158 23.55 -9.44 8.55
N LEU A 159 23.13 -8.47 9.40
CA LEU A 159 23.66 -7.10 9.36
C LEU A 159 25.01 -7.02 10.06
N TRP A 160 25.89 -6.22 9.50
CA TRP A 160 27.16 -5.80 10.09
C TRP A 160 27.08 -4.36 10.54
N ASN A 161 27.85 -4.01 11.58
CA ASN A 161 28.07 -2.60 11.89
C ASN A 161 28.64 -1.90 10.64
N ASP A 162 28.24 -0.65 10.45
CA ASP A 162 28.51 0.18 9.27
C ASP A 162 27.78 -0.22 7.97
N ASP A 163 27.04 -1.35 7.93
CA ASP A 163 26.12 -1.62 6.83
C ASP A 163 25.13 -0.45 6.65
N THR A 164 24.66 -0.27 5.45
CA THR A 164 23.57 0.66 5.16
C THR A 164 22.35 -0.13 4.69
N ILE A 165 21.23 0.04 5.36
CA ILE A 165 19.95 -0.57 4.97
C ILE A 165 18.94 0.50 4.58
N VAL A 166 17.95 0.10 3.80
CA VAL A 166 16.84 0.97 3.38
C VAL A 166 15.55 0.50 4.02
N LEU A 167 14.95 1.39 4.80
CA LEU A 167 13.55 1.25 5.23
C LEU A 167 12.66 1.90 4.18
N ARG A 168 11.67 1.17 3.70
CA ARG A 168 10.57 1.68 2.87
C ARG A 168 9.31 1.61 3.68
N ILE A 169 8.54 2.70 3.67
CA ILE A 169 7.20 2.78 4.24
C ILE A 169 6.27 3.22 3.12
N GLU A 170 5.17 2.52 2.90
CA GLU A 170 4.17 2.93 1.90
C GLU A 170 3.29 4.03 2.47
N THR A 171 2.82 4.92 1.59
CA THR A 171 1.85 5.95 2.00
C THR A 171 0.52 5.28 2.30
N ASN A 172 0.00 5.46 3.50
CA ASN A 172 -1.23 4.88 3.96
C ASN A 172 -2.15 5.93 4.60
N VAL A 173 -3.44 5.62 4.70
CA VAL A 173 -4.42 6.41 5.45
C VAL A 173 -4.86 5.59 6.64
N VAL A 174 -4.68 6.13 7.83
CA VAL A 174 -5.00 5.46 9.08
C VAL A 174 -6.03 6.26 9.87
N ASN A 175 -6.87 5.56 10.62
CA ASN A 175 -7.85 6.16 11.51
C ASN A 175 -7.25 6.25 12.92
N VAL A 176 -7.20 7.46 13.47
CA VAL A 176 -6.51 7.72 14.73
C VAL A 176 -7.45 7.61 15.94
N ASN A 177 -8.71 8.03 15.82
CA ASN A 177 -9.63 8.15 16.97
C ASN A 177 -11.00 7.48 16.78
N GLY A 178 -11.20 6.64 15.78
CA GLY A 178 -12.45 5.88 15.58
C GLY A 178 -13.60 6.60 14.88
N ASP A 179 -13.68 7.93 14.92
CA ASP A 179 -14.75 8.72 14.34
C ASP A 179 -14.27 9.58 13.15
N PHE A 180 -13.99 8.95 12.01
CA PHE A 180 -13.60 9.64 10.76
C PHE A 180 -12.35 10.54 10.86
N ASP A 181 -11.60 10.46 11.95
CA ASP A 181 -10.38 11.21 12.18
C ASP A 181 -9.21 10.48 11.50
N CYS A 182 -9.15 10.62 10.19
CA CYS A 182 -8.14 9.97 9.36
C CYS A 182 -6.95 10.90 9.14
N ILE A 183 -5.75 10.35 9.25
CA ILE A 183 -4.51 11.00 8.85
C ILE A 183 -3.87 10.24 7.70
N LYS A 184 -3.15 10.96 6.87
CA LYS A 184 -2.33 10.38 5.82
C LYS A 184 -0.90 10.25 6.32
N LEU A 185 -0.39 9.03 6.37
CA LEU A 185 1.03 8.76 6.62
C LEU A 185 1.80 8.83 5.31
N SER A 186 2.63 9.83 5.14
CA SER A 186 3.51 9.96 3.97
C SER A 186 4.66 8.99 4.10
N GLY A 187 4.71 8.04 3.19
CA GLY A 187 5.77 7.05 3.07
C GLY A 187 6.93 7.50 2.18
N GLY A 188 7.81 6.57 1.87
CA GLY A 188 8.98 6.78 1.03
C GLY A 188 10.09 5.78 1.33
N SER A 189 11.33 6.20 1.12
CA SER A 189 12.51 5.37 1.42
C SER A 189 13.54 6.20 2.17
N ARG A 190 14.10 5.64 3.25
CA ARG A 190 15.14 6.28 4.07
C ARG A 190 16.27 5.30 4.34
N LYS A 191 17.51 5.77 4.23
CA LYS A 191 18.71 4.99 4.52
C LYS A 191 19.07 5.11 5.99
N TYR A 192 19.45 3.98 6.59
CA TYR A 192 19.93 3.91 7.95
C TYR A 192 21.28 3.20 7.99
N LYS A 193 22.22 3.77 8.72
CA LYS A 193 23.50 3.15 8.99
C LYS A 193 23.35 2.23 10.18
N VAL A 194 23.73 0.99 10.04
CA VAL A 194 23.70 -0.01 11.12
C VAL A 194 24.78 0.32 12.15
N SER A 195 24.39 0.36 13.40
CA SER A 195 25.31 0.60 14.52
C SER A 195 24.75 0.00 15.82
N GLY A 196 25.63 -0.17 16.80
CA GLY A 196 25.23 -0.69 18.11
C GLY A 196 25.04 -2.21 18.18
N LEU A 197 25.39 -2.94 17.11
CA LEU A 197 25.47 -4.40 17.20
C LEU A 197 26.64 -4.79 18.11
N SER A 198 26.43 -5.86 18.85
CA SER A 198 27.47 -6.44 19.71
C SER A 198 28.64 -6.91 18.86
N THR A 199 29.85 -6.54 19.22
CA THR A 199 31.05 -6.91 18.47
C THR A 199 31.76 -8.08 19.10
N TYR A 200 32.22 -9.03 18.28
CA TYR A 200 33.07 -10.10 18.75
C TYR A 200 34.37 -9.53 19.30
N VAL A 201 34.84 -10.11 20.40
CA VAL A 201 36.20 -9.84 20.88
C VAL A 201 37.19 -10.41 19.86
N ALA A 202 37.92 -9.55 19.19
CA ALA A 202 38.94 -9.92 18.19
C ALA A 202 40.36 -9.94 18.76
N ASP A 203 40.61 -9.17 19.82
CA ASP A 203 41.86 -9.11 20.55
C ASP A 203 41.59 -9.04 22.03
N ILE A 204 42.15 -10.00 22.78
CA ILE A 204 41.99 -10.13 24.23
C ILE A 204 42.57 -8.91 24.98
N ASN A 205 43.57 -8.27 24.42
CA ASN A 205 44.24 -7.11 25.04
C ASN A 205 43.38 -5.84 25.01
N THR A 206 42.31 -5.83 24.22
CA THR A 206 41.34 -4.74 24.23
C THR A 206 40.37 -4.77 25.40
N LEU A 207 40.28 -5.93 26.10
CA LEU A 207 39.40 -6.04 27.25
C LEU A 207 39.96 -5.29 28.46
N SER A 208 39.06 -4.56 29.13
CA SER A 208 39.41 -3.88 30.39
C SER A 208 39.68 -4.90 31.51
N ASP A 209 40.42 -4.51 32.54
CA ASP A 209 40.65 -5.34 33.73
C ASP A 209 39.32 -5.71 34.38
N LYS A 210 38.35 -4.81 34.43
CA LYS A 210 37.00 -5.11 34.92
C LYS A 210 36.33 -6.24 34.12
N THR A 211 36.46 -6.23 32.81
CA THR A 211 35.92 -7.30 31.95
C THR A 211 36.64 -8.63 32.20
N CYS A 212 37.96 -8.58 32.35
CA CYS A 212 38.76 -9.77 32.71
C CYS A 212 38.36 -10.36 34.06
N SER A 213 37.99 -9.52 35.04
CA SER A 213 37.48 -9.97 36.35
C SER A 213 36.08 -10.63 36.23
N ILE A 214 35.20 -10.12 35.36
CA ILE A 214 33.91 -10.77 35.10
C ILE A 214 34.10 -12.16 34.49
N ILE A 215 35.04 -12.31 33.55
CA ILE A 215 35.38 -13.64 32.98
C ILE A 215 35.93 -14.56 34.04
N GLU A 216 36.79 -14.07 34.91
CA GLU A 216 37.37 -14.87 36.03
C GLU A 216 36.30 -15.33 37.02
N GLU A 217 35.36 -14.49 37.41
CA GLU A 217 34.21 -14.83 38.23
C GLU A 217 33.36 -15.91 37.56
N ALA A 218 33.05 -15.71 36.27
CA ALA A 218 32.28 -16.67 35.46
C ALA A 218 33.02 -18.02 35.32
N SER A 219 34.35 -18.02 35.20
CA SER A 219 35.18 -19.23 35.21
C SER A 219 35.13 -19.95 36.57
N SER A 220 35.14 -19.18 37.65
CA SER A 220 35.02 -19.73 39.02
C SER A 220 33.72 -20.48 39.23
N ASP A 221 32.59 -19.99 38.68
CA ASP A 221 31.30 -20.70 38.73
C ASP A 221 31.34 -22.04 38.00
N VAL A 222 32.06 -22.13 36.86
CA VAL A 222 32.25 -23.38 36.13
C VAL A 222 33.00 -24.38 36.99
N PHE A 223 34.05 -23.97 37.67
CA PHE A 223 34.82 -24.88 38.59
C PHE A 223 33.97 -25.31 39.78
N VAL A 224 33.18 -24.44 40.37
CA VAL A 224 32.26 -24.75 41.47
C VAL A 224 31.25 -25.82 41.06
N SER A 225 30.66 -25.68 39.86
CA SER A 225 29.70 -26.65 39.34
C SER A 225 30.30 -28.08 39.22
N GLN A 226 31.58 -28.19 38.93
CA GLN A 226 32.28 -29.50 38.80
C GLN A 226 32.50 -30.21 40.13
N LYS A 227 32.48 -29.52 41.27
CA LYS A 227 32.62 -30.13 42.60
C LYS A 227 31.48 -31.07 43.00
N GLN A 228 30.33 -30.93 42.35
CA GLN A 228 29.12 -31.71 42.66
C GLN A 228 29.25 -33.21 42.28
N TYR A 229 30.28 -33.57 41.52
CA TYR A 229 30.52 -34.97 41.12
C TYR A 229 31.48 -35.65 42.08
N SER A 230 31.08 -36.70 42.72
CA SER A 230 31.87 -37.42 43.75
C SER A 230 33.22 -37.92 43.25
N SER A 231 33.39 -38.14 41.95
CA SER A 231 34.66 -38.59 41.34
C SER A 231 35.59 -37.45 40.92
N LYS A 232 35.17 -36.19 41.04
CA LYS A 232 35.98 -35.03 40.63
C LYS A 232 36.96 -34.63 41.75
N ALA A 233 38.17 -34.27 41.34
CA ALA A 233 39.13 -33.61 42.19
C ALA A 233 38.74 -32.17 42.47
N SER A 234 39.28 -31.58 43.55
CA SER A 234 39.03 -30.17 43.86
C SER A 234 39.83 -29.24 42.93
N TYR A 235 39.21 -28.19 42.53
CA TYR A 235 39.82 -27.08 41.78
C TYR A 235 40.18 -25.90 42.72
N ASP A 236 40.20 -26.08 44.03
CA ASP A 236 40.41 -25.01 45.01
C ASP A 236 41.82 -24.41 44.95
N ASN A 237 42.83 -25.25 44.67
CA ASN A 237 44.21 -24.80 44.50
C ASN A 237 44.50 -24.54 43.01
N ARG A 238 43.89 -23.47 42.46
CA ARG A 238 44.06 -23.01 41.06
C ARG A 238 44.66 -21.62 41.01
N VAL A 239 45.50 -21.40 40.05
CA VAL A 239 46.11 -20.12 39.74
C VAL A 239 45.82 -19.80 38.28
N ARG A 240 45.29 -18.63 38.01
CA ARG A 240 45.05 -18.17 36.63
C ARG A 240 46.37 -17.97 35.93
N VAL A 241 46.51 -18.53 34.73
CA VAL A 241 47.76 -18.49 33.96
C VAL A 241 47.65 -17.45 32.84
N GLY A 242 46.54 -17.44 32.13
CA GLY A 242 46.33 -16.52 31.04
C GLY A 242 45.02 -16.74 30.32
N MET A 243 44.69 -15.82 29.46
CA MET A 243 43.62 -15.92 28.51
C MET A 243 44.17 -16.03 27.09
N TYR A 244 43.62 -16.95 26.33
CA TYR A 244 44.05 -17.26 24.96
C TYR A 244 42.81 -17.22 24.07
N LEU A 245 42.84 -16.33 23.06
CA LEU A 245 41.71 -16.11 22.16
C LEU A 245 42.09 -16.50 20.74
N ARG A 246 41.24 -17.25 20.07
CA ARG A 246 41.23 -17.35 18.62
C ARG A 246 40.02 -16.61 18.07
N PHE A 247 40.23 -15.83 17.06
CA PHE A 247 39.20 -15.01 16.40
C PHE A 247 39.19 -15.22 14.90
N LYS A 248 38.02 -15.33 14.34
CA LYS A 248 37.74 -15.26 12.91
C LYS A 248 36.47 -14.41 12.70
N LYS A 249 36.36 -13.73 11.58
CA LYS A 249 35.17 -12.90 11.31
C LYS A 249 33.88 -13.70 11.56
N GLY A 250 33.08 -13.26 12.54
CA GLY A 250 31.79 -13.85 12.90
C GLY A 250 31.81 -14.97 13.92
N THR A 251 32.98 -15.30 14.53
CA THR A 251 33.08 -16.24 15.64
C THR A 251 34.39 -16.06 16.38
N ASN A 252 34.43 -16.44 17.65
CA ASN A 252 35.64 -16.55 18.43
C ASN A 252 35.54 -17.66 19.48
N LEU A 253 36.67 -18.06 20.02
CA LEU A 253 36.76 -18.97 21.14
C LEU A 253 37.85 -18.48 22.09
N LEU A 254 37.46 -18.22 23.33
CA LEU A 254 38.39 -17.87 24.41
C LEU A 254 38.61 -19.07 25.30
N TYR A 255 39.86 -19.29 25.67
CA TYR A 255 40.26 -20.14 26.80
C TYR A 255 40.81 -19.27 27.93
N ASP A 256 40.13 -19.31 29.11
CA ASP A 256 40.63 -18.79 30.38
C ASP A 256 41.31 -19.93 31.12
N VAL A 257 42.63 -19.92 31.22
CA VAL A 257 43.46 -21.07 31.60
C VAL A 257 43.95 -20.93 32.99
N TYR A 258 43.82 -22.03 33.76
CA TYR A 258 44.20 -22.14 35.16
C TYR A 258 45.14 -23.33 35.33
N LYS A 259 46.23 -23.13 36.06
CA LYS A 259 47.06 -24.20 36.62
C LYS A 259 46.41 -24.70 37.91
N VAL A 260 46.05 -25.96 37.96
CA VAL A 260 45.41 -26.60 39.10
C VAL A 260 46.40 -27.59 39.68
N THR A 261 46.64 -27.51 41.00
CA THR A 261 47.47 -28.46 41.72
C THR A 261 46.57 -29.26 42.66
N TYR A 262 46.50 -30.57 42.43
CA TYR A 262 45.81 -31.51 43.34
C TYR A 262 46.72 -32.55 43.79
N LYS A 263 47.09 -32.48 45.08
CA LYS A 263 48.17 -33.34 45.66
C LYS A 263 49.46 -33.24 44.82
N TYR A 264 49.85 -34.32 44.17
CA TYR A 264 51.06 -34.42 43.33
C TYR A 264 50.77 -34.22 41.82
N THR A 265 49.51 -34.08 41.47
CA THR A 265 49.08 -33.91 40.07
C THR A 265 48.91 -32.43 39.74
N ILE A 266 49.56 -32.03 38.66
CA ILE A 266 49.40 -30.71 38.07
C ILE A 266 48.59 -30.85 36.73
N ALA A 267 47.58 -30.05 36.56
CA ALA A 267 46.79 -29.96 35.31
C ALA A 267 46.59 -28.52 34.92
N TYR A 268 46.48 -28.28 33.64
CA TYR A 268 46.08 -26.99 33.07
C TYR A 268 44.62 -27.10 32.60
N CYS A 269 43.74 -26.42 33.28
CA CYS A 269 42.31 -26.47 33.04
C CYS A 269 41.90 -25.20 32.33
N ALA A 270 41.19 -25.31 31.18
CA ALA A 270 40.67 -24.16 30.45
C ALA A 270 39.17 -24.09 30.60
N VAL A 271 38.67 -22.92 30.96
CA VAL A 271 37.25 -22.58 30.77
C VAL A 271 37.11 -21.96 29.40
N TYR A 272 36.34 -22.59 28.53
CA TYR A 272 36.10 -22.07 27.21
C TYR A 272 34.88 -21.15 27.21
N TYR A 273 34.89 -20.14 26.33
CA TYR A 273 33.80 -19.24 26.02
C TYR A 273 33.67 -19.19 24.52
N GLU A 274 32.53 -19.65 24.01
CA GLU A 274 32.20 -19.56 22.59
C GLU A 274 31.46 -18.29 22.31
N ASP A 275 31.79 -17.65 21.17
CA ASP A 275 31.17 -16.42 20.69
C ASP A 275 31.12 -15.34 21.80
N LEU A 276 32.27 -14.98 22.29
CA LEU A 276 32.46 -13.91 23.27
C LEU A 276 32.33 -12.55 22.58
N PHE A 277 31.45 -11.68 23.04
CA PHE A 277 31.26 -10.38 22.47
C PHE A 277 30.95 -9.29 23.48
N VAL A 278 31.24 -8.06 23.10
CA VAL A 278 30.97 -6.84 23.87
C VAL A 278 29.72 -6.18 23.30
N LYS A 279 28.74 -5.88 24.14
CA LYS A 279 27.56 -5.11 23.80
C LYS A 279 27.88 -3.62 23.69
N SER A 280 26.96 -2.84 23.11
CA SER A 280 27.07 -1.39 23.01
C SER A 280 27.18 -0.68 24.36
N ASP A 281 26.68 -1.27 25.45
CA ASP A 281 26.80 -0.76 26.83
C ASP A 281 28.12 -1.16 27.51
N GLY A 282 29.02 -1.87 26.81
CA GLY A 282 30.28 -2.35 27.30
C GLY A 282 30.18 -3.63 28.13
N SER A 283 28.98 -4.19 28.32
CA SER A 283 28.83 -5.48 28.98
C SER A 283 29.32 -6.61 28.07
N ILE A 284 29.84 -7.69 28.70
CA ILE A 284 30.34 -8.85 27.97
C ILE A 284 29.33 -9.99 28.06
N VAL A 285 29.19 -10.74 26.98
CA VAL A 285 28.31 -11.90 26.87
C VAL A 285 28.97 -12.98 26.01
N TRP A 286 28.55 -14.21 26.19
CA TRP A 286 29.00 -15.37 25.45
C TRP A 286 27.82 -16.29 25.14
N ASN A 287 27.97 -17.11 24.12
CA ASN A 287 26.94 -18.05 23.69
C ASN A 287 26.96 -19.32 24.57
N ASP A 288 28.14 -19.88 24.80
CA ASP A 288 28.34 -21.06 25.64
C ASP A 288 29.63 -20.95 26.43
N ARG A 289 29.68 -21.65 27.57
CA ARG A 289 30.89 -21.79 28.43
C ARG A 289 30.93 -23.15 29.10
N GLY A 290 32.13 -23.64 29.32
CA GLY A 290 32.33 -24.90 30.03
C GLY A 290 33.80 -25.23 30.26
N LEU A 291 34.06 -26.38 30.80
CA LEU A 291 35.43 -26.88 31.01
C LEU A 291 35.91 -27.61 29.77
N SER A 292 37.05 -27.19 29.22
CA SER A 292 37.77 -27.89 28.15
C SER A 292 38.89 -28.75 28.73
N GLY A 293 39.08 -29.93 28.16
CA GLY A 293 40.18 -30.80 28.48
C GLY A 293 39.79 -32.27 28.62
N ASN A 294 40.79 -33.12 28.66
CA ASN A 294 40.65 -34.54 28.85
C ASN A 294 40.56 -34.87 30.35
N MET A 295 40.15 -36.11 30.68
CA MET A 295 40.16 -36.59 32.04
C MET A 295 41.62 -36.90 32.45
N ILE A 296 42.08 -36.24 33.52
CA ILE A 296 43.37 -36.52 34.16
C ILE A 296 43.08 -37.19 35.48
N TRP A 297 43.57 -38.44 35.61
CA TRP A 297 43.41 -39.22 36.81
C TRP A 297 44.37 -38.75 37.90
N CYS A 298 43.81 -38.51 39.09
CA CYS A 298 44.52 -38.09 40.27
C CYS A 298 44.52 -39.19 41.31
N GLU A 299 45.37 -39.05 42.31
CA GLU A 299 45.45 -39.98 43.45
C GLU A 299 44.06 -40.11 44.13
N GLY A 300 43.70 -41.37 44.55
CA GLY A 300 42.42 -41.66 45.17
C GLY A 300 41.22 -41.71 44.19
N TYR A 301 41.45 -42.05 42.91
CA TYR A 301 40.47 -42.23 41.90
C TYR A 301 39.68 -40.92 41.59
N LYS A 302 40.29 -39.78 41.88
CA LYS A 302 39.72 -38.45 41.47
C LYS A 302 40.20 -38.09 40.11
N VAL A 303 39.39 -37.32 39.41
CA VAL A 303 39.67 -36.81 38.05
C VAL A 303 39.59 -35.30 37.98
N LEU A 304 40.51 -34.69 37.25
CA LEU A 304 40.47 -33.31 36.77
C LEU A 304 40.16 -33.32 35.27
N SER A 305 39.33 -32.39 34.80
CA SER A 305 39.23 -32.12 33.37
C SER A 305 40.27 -31.06 33.01
N GLY A 306 41.22 -31.41 32.15
CA GLY A 306 42.33 -30.50 31.80
C GLY A 306 43.34 -31.13 30.85
N TYR A 307 44.50 -30.49 30.76
CA TYR A 307 45.64 -30.86 29.91
C TYR A 307 46.89 -31.09 30.76
N PRO A 308 47.82 -31.98 30.34
CA PRO A 308 49.00 -32.28 31.11
C PRO A 308 50.01 -31.14 31.13
N SER A 309 49.96 -30.23 30.17
CA SER A 309 50.82 -29.04 30.09
C SER A 309 50.04 -27.83 29.51
N LEU A 310 50.60 -26.64 29.74
CA LEU A 310 50.05 -25.40 29.13
C LEU A 310 50.09 -25.49 27.60
N ASN A 311 51.19 -25.98 27.03
CA ASN A 311 51.29 -26.11 25.56
C ASN A 311 50.22 -27.05 25.02
N ALA A 312 49.95 -28.20 25.64
CA ALA A 312 48.88 -29.10 25.20
C ALA A 312 47.49 -28.45 25.25
N CYS A 313 47.28 -27.51 26.18
CA CYS A 313 46.05 -26.72 26.26
C CYS A 313 45.96 -25.72 25.10
N ILE A 314 47.03 -24.98 24.83
CA ILE A 314 47.11 -23.97 23.77
C ILE A 314 47.07 -24.65 22.40
N ASP A 315 47.77 -25.75 22.19
CA ASP A 315 47.74 -26.54 20.96
C ASP A 315 46.31 -26.98 20.60
N LYS A 316 45.50 -27.32 21.62
CA LYS A 316 44.08 -27.63 21.38
C LYS A 316 43.27 -26.45 20.87
N LEU A 317 43.55 -25.25 21.36
CA LEU A 317 42.94 -24.02 20.84
C LEU A 317 43.37 -23.74 19.40
N HIS A 318 44.64 -24.06 19.09
CA HIS A 318 45.22 -23.85 17.75
C HIS A 318 44.94 -25.00 16.77
N ALA A 319 44.38 -26.12 17.18
CA ALA A 319 44.20 -27.35 16.41
C ALA A 319 43.16 -27.23 15.28
N THR A 320 43.04 -26.07 14.65
CA THR A 320 42.23 -25.83 13.46
C THR A 320 43.18 -25.56 12.28
N GLU A 321 43.06 -26.33 11.20
CA GLU A 321 43.86 -26.21 9.97
C GLU A 321 43.59 -24.94 9.13
N ASP A 322 42.78 -24.02 9.62
CA ASP A 322 42.35 -22.84 8.89
C ASP A 322 43.25 -21.63 9.23
N GLU A 323 44.06 -21.21 8.27
CA GLU A 323 44.98 -20.05 8.39
C GLU A 323 44.27 -18.70 8.61
N SER A 324 42.93 -18.66 8.52
CA SER A 324 42.12 -17.41 8.68
C SER A 324 41.92 -17.01 10.15
N TRP A 325 42.37 -17.81 11.11
CA TRP A 325 42.26 -17.51 12.54
C TRP A 325 43.38 -16.56 12.99
N VAL A 326 42.99 -15.53 13.75
CA VAL A 326 43.89 -14.63 14.48
C VAL A 326 43.93 -15.10 15.93
N TYR A 327 45.14 -15.16 16.50
CA TYR A 327 45.37 -15.60 17.90
C TYR A 327 45.94 -14.45 18.70
N THR A 328 45.36 -14.22 19.88
CA THR A 328 45.87 -13.24 20.85
C THR A 328 45.88 -13.85 22.24
N GLU A 329 46.80 -13.37 23.06
CA GLU A 329 46.97 -13.87 24.43
C GLU A 329 47.18 -12.73 25.44
N ARG A 330 46.76 -12.97 26.67
CA ARG A 330 47.01 -12.12 27.81
C ARG A 330 47.45 -12.97 29.00
N ILE A 331 48.70 -12.85 29.38
CA ILE A 331 49.33 -13.65 30.49
C ILE A 331 49.09 -12.92 31.81
N PHE A 332 48.75 -13.68 32.84
CA PHE A 332 48.66 -13.24 34.23
C PHE A 332 49.85 -13.83 35.00
N GLY A 333 50.63 -12.96 35.59
CA GLY A 333 51.81 -13.33 36.36
C GLY A 333 51.52 -13.76 37.79
#